data_df94f10a4dce71228f699b7557853c0d
#
_entry.id   df94f10a4dce71228f699b7557853c0d
#
_cell.length_a   1.000
_cell.length_b   1.000
_cell.length_c   1.000
_cell.angle_alpha   90.00
_cell.angle_beta   90.00
_cell.angle_gamma   90.00
#
_symmetry.space_group_name_H-M   'P 1'
#
loop_
_entity.id
_entity.type
_entity.pdbx_description
1 polymer ?
#
loop_
_entity_poly.entity_id
_entity_poly.type
_entity_poly.pdbx_seq_one_letter_code
_entity_poly.pdbx_strand_id
1 'polypeptide(L)'
;MEKKIERNAGTPQGGVISPVLANMFLHYVFDMWMKRNFPQAPFERYADDGVVHCRTKEEALYIKGCLAKRFADCKLELHPTKTRIMYCKDKDRTKDEDLTEFDFLGYTFKAVYVMCRDGKPRLNFIASVSKTSAKNFRDKIKKLEIHKKTGCKIDMIAEMLNPLLRGWINYFGKFNPSAMRYTLQCIERRLVKWAMSKYKSLRGHRRKAERWLETVRKREPKLFAHWNRLYTYC
;
A
#
# COMPACT_ATOMS: atom_id res chain seq x y z
N MET A 1 -19.44 6.74 -34.94
CA MET A 1 -18.75 8.04 -35.14
C MET A 1 -18.22 8.48 -33.77
N GLU A 2 -16.92 8.37 -33.54
CA GLU A 2 -16.29 8.90 -32.31
C GLU A 2 -16.26 10.42 -32.39
N LYS A 3 -16.87 11.12 -31.41
CA LYS A 3 -16.77 12.59 -31.33
C LYS A 3 -15.31 12.97 -31.04
N LYS A 4 -14.65 13.62 -32.00
CA LYS A 4 -13.38 14.33 -31.78
C LYS A 4 -13.62 15.41 -30.71
N ILE A 5 -13.11 15.23 -29.51
CA ILE A 5 -13.09 16.27 -28.48
C ILE A 5 -11.83 17.10 -28.76
N GLU A 6 -12.00 18.35 -29.18
CA GLU A 6 -10.90 19.32 -29.25
C GLU A 6 -10.37 19.60 -27.85
N ARG A 7 -9.09 19.31 -27.64
CA ARG A 7 -8.40 19.55 -26.35
C ARG A 7 -7.49 20.76 -26.50
N ASN A 8 -7.84 21.84 -25.85
CA ASN A 8 -7.09 23.09 -25.88
C ASN A 8 -6.00 23.20 -24.82
N ALA A 9 -5.84 22.19 -23.92
CA ALA A 9 -4.84 22.16 -22.87
C ALA A 9 -4.51 20.71 -22.43
N GLY A 10 -3.31 20.53 -21.86
CA GLY A 10 -2.84 19.27 -21.33
C GLY A 10 -2.29 18.32 -22.39
N THR A 11 -1.90 17.11 -21.94
CA THR A 11 -1.41 16.02 -22.80
C THR A 11 -2.45 14.91 -22.91
N PRO A 12 -2.49 14.15 -24.03
CA PRO A 12 -3.43 13.04 -24.17
C PRO A 12 -3.24 11.99 -23.07
N GLN A 13 -4.35 11.55 -22.48
CA GLN A 13 -4.35 10.47 -21.51
C GLN A 13 -3.92 9.15 -22.19
N GLY A 14 -2.91 8.45 -21.65
CA GLY A 14 -2.36 7.23 -22.26
C GLY A 14 -1.22 7.46 -23.28
N GLY A 15 -0.82 8.69 -23.55
CA GLY A 15 0.36 8.99 -24.37
C GLY A 15 1.65 8.56 -23.64
N VAL A 16 2.60 7.95 -24.37
CA VAL A 16 3.87 7.44 -23.80
C VAL A 16 4.71 8.55 -23.15
N ILE A 17 4.73 9.74 -23.73
CA ILE A 17 5.51 10.90 -23.27
C ILE A 17 4.76 11.72 -22.19
N SER A 18 3.44 11.58 -22.09
CA SER A 18 2.61 12.40 -21.18
C SER A 18 3.07 12.37 -19.72
N PRO A 19 3.43 11.21 -19.12
CA PRO A 19 3.93 11.16 -17.74
C PRO A 19 5.26 11.90 -17.55
N VAL A 20 6.14 11.88 -18.55
CA VAL A 20 7.44 12.57 -18.51
C VAL A 20 7.22 14.08 -18.51
N LEU A 21 6.41 14.59 -19.45
CA LEU A 21 6.08 16.01 -19.55
C LEU A 21 5.36 16.52 -18.30
N ALA A 22 4.40 15.75 -17.76
CA ALA A 22 3.70 16.10 -16.52
C ALA A 22 4.66 16.17 -15.34
N ASN A 23 5.59 15.21 -15.21
CA ASN A 23 6.58 15.21 -14.14
C ASN A 23 7.58 16.37 -14.29
N MET A 24 8.03 16.68 -15.49
CA MET A 24 8.91 17.81 -15.76
C MET A 24 8.21 19.14 -15.42
N PHE A 25 6.95 19.30 -15.81
CA PHE A 25 6.17 20.48 -15.49
C PHE A 25 5.99 20.66 -13.98
N LEU A 26 5.58 19.61 -13.26
CA LEU A 26 5.41 19.63 -11.80
C LEU A 26 6.75 19.81 -11.07
N HIS A 27 7.87 19.39 -11.65
CA HIS A 27 9.17 19.66 -11.07
C HIS A 27 9.43 21.16 -10.95
N TYR A 28 9.10 21.95 -11.96
CA TYR A 28 9.28 23.42 -11.91
C TYR A 28 8.16 24.11 -11.12
N VAL A 29 6.92 23.68 -11.31
CA VAL A 29 5.75 24.30 -10.69
C VAL A 29 5.72 24.05 -9.18
N PHE A 30 6.05 22.84 -8.74
CA PHE A 30 5.94 22.42 -7.34
C PHE A 30 7.32 22.19 -6.71
N ASP A 31 8.16 21.25 -7.19
CA ASP A 31 9.36 20.82 -6.46
C ASP A 31 10.36 21.97 -6.27
N MET A 32 10.71 22.66 -7.36
CA MET A 32 11.65 23.77 -7.32
C MET A 32 11.09 24.98 -6.58
N TRP A 33 9.77 25.22 -6.74
CA TRP A 33 9.10 26.32 -6.05
C TRP A 33 9.03 26.09 -4.54
N MET A 34 8.69 24.88 -4.10
CA MET A 34 8.70 24.49 -2.67
C MET A 34 10.10 24.65 -2.06
N LYS A 35 11.14 24.14 -2.74
CA LYS A 35 12.54 24.26 -2.25
C LYS A 35 12.99 25.70 -2.07
N ARG A 36 12.53 26.63 -2.94
CA ARG A 36 12.91 28.05 -2.87
C ARG A 36 12.11 28.82 -1.81
N ASN A 37 10.81 28.56 -1.71
CA ASN A 37 9.93 29.38 -0.87
C ASN A 37 9.70 28.78 0.51
N PHE A 38 9.83 27.45 0.66
CA PHE A 38 9.57 26.72 1.90
C PHE A 38 10.66 25.65 2.17
N PRO A 39 11.95 26.04 2.25
CA PRO A 39 13.06 25.09 2.44
C PRO A 39 12.96 24.32 3.77
N GLN A 40 12.23 24.88 4.77
CA GLN A 40 11.98 24.27 6.08
C GLN A 40 10.83 23.22 6.07
N ALA A 41 10.04 23.15 4.99
CA ALA A 41 8.91 22.23 4.86
C ALA A 41 9.29 21.07 3.89
N PRO A 42 9.81 19.95 4.40
CA PRO A 42 10.10 18.79 3.56
C PRO A 42 8.85 18.30 2.84
N PHE A 43 9.04 17.75 1.64
CA PHE A 43 7.94 17.20 0.87
C PHE A 43 8.36 15.96 0.09
N GLU A 44 7.42 15.10 -0.21
CA GLU A 44 7.54 13.98 -1.14
C GLU A 44 6.48 14.12 -2.23
N ARG A 45 6.86 13.86 -3.47
CA ARG A 45 5.95 13.83 -4.61
C ARG A 45 6.15 12.59 -5.46
N TYR A 46 5.06 11.98 -5.82
CA TYR A 46 5.00 10.90 -6.80
C TYR A 46 3.93 11.21 -7.83
N ALA A 47 4.34 11.55 -9.05
CA ALA A 47 3.49 12.06 -10.11
C ALA A 47 2.69 13.30 -9.64
N ASP A 48 1.37 13.22 -9.58
CA ASP A 48 0.43 14.24 -9.12
C ASP A 48 0.12 14.18 -7.62
N ASP A 49 0.48 13.08 -6.95
CA ASP A 49 0.31 12.94 -5.51
C ASP A 49 1.50 13.55 -4.75
N GLY A 50 1.23 14.43 -3.79
CA GLY A 50 2.26 15.07 -2.97
C GLY A 50 1.90 15.14 -1.49
N VAL A 51 2.91 15.03 -0.62
CA VAL A 51 2.80 15.20 0.83
C VAL A 51 3.78 16.28 1.25
N VAL A 52 3.34 17.28 2.00
CA VAL A 52 4.18 18.35 2.56
C VAL A 52 4.14 18.24 4.08
N HIS A 53 5.32 18.21 4.71
CA HIS A 53 5.45 18.12 6.16
C HIS A 53 5.50 19.51 6.77
N CYS A 54 4.56 19.80 7.67
CA CYS A 54 4.46 21.05 8.39
C CYS A 54 4.55 20.81 9.89
N ARG A 55 5.09 21.78 10.62
CA ARG A 55 5.23 21.67 12.08
C ARG A 55 3.93 22.04 12.80
N THR A 56 3.18 22.99 12.25
CA THR A 56 1.93 23.48 12.83
C THR A 56 0.79 23.48 11.81
N LYS A 57 -0.45 23.59 12.29
CA LYS A 57 -1.64 23.68 11.46
C LYS A 57 -1.68 25.00 10.69
N GLU A 58 -1.23 26.06 11.30
CA GLU A 58 -1.16 27.40 10.73
C GLU A 58 -0.18 27.44 9.56
N GLU A 59 1.00 26.82 9.73
CA GLU A 59 1.99 26.64 8.65
C GLU A 59 1.39 25.84 7.47
N ALA A 60 0.68 24.75 7.76
CA ALA A 60 0.04 23.92 6.74
C ALA A 60 -1.05 24.70 5.97
N LEU A 61 -1.85 25.49 6.67
CA LEU A 61 -2.87 26.36 6.06
C LEU A 61 -2.22 27.43 5.17
N TYR A 62 -1.16 28.06 5.65
CA TYR A 62 -0.42 29.09 4.91
C TYR A 62 0.20 28.51 3.63
N ILE A 63 0.94 27.40 3.74
CA ILE A 63 1.57 26.75 2.58
C ILE A 63 0.50 26.28 1.57
N LYS A 64 -0.62 25.72 2.04
CA LYS A 64 -1.74 25.33 1.17
C LYS A 64 -2.29 26.53 0.40
N GLY A 65 -2.46 27.69 1.04
CA GLY A 65 -2.91 28.91 0.39
C GLY A 65 -1.92 29.43 -0.67
N CYS A 66 -0.62 29.40 -0.36
CA CYS A 66 0.43 29.78 -1.31
C CYS A 66 0.51 28.83 -2.49
N LEU A 67 0.40 27.51 -2.25
CA LEU A 67 0.35 26.50 -3.31
C LEU A 67 -0.87 26.67 -4.22
N ALA A 68 -2.04 27.01 -3.67
CA ALA A 68 -3.23 27.25 -4.46
C ALA A 68 -3.03 28.41 -5.45
N LYS A 69 -2.43 29.54 -4.98
CA LYS A 69 -2.08 30.68 -5.85
C LYS A 69 -1.07 30.27 -6.93
N ARG A 70 0.03 29.60 -6.52
CA ARG A 70 1.07 29.13 -7.45
C ARG A 70 0.52 28.22 -8.53
N PHE A 71 -0.39 27.30 -8.18
CA PHE A 71 -0.99 26.39 -9.14
C PHE A 71 -1.91 27.13 -10.11
N ALA A 72 -2.73 28.07 -9.60
CA ALA A 72 -3.58 28.91 -10.44
C ALA A 72 -2.75 29.72 -11.46
N ASP A 73 -1.61 30.31 -11.04
CA ASP A 73 -0.68 31.02 -11.95
C ASP A 73 -0.14 30.11 -13.05
N CYS A 74 -0.02 28.81 -12.77
CA CYS A 74 0.44 27.80 -13.75
C CYS A 74 -0.72 27.05 -14.44
N LYS A 75 -1.96 27.54 -14.33
CA LYS A 75 -3.17 26.93 -14.88
C LYS A 75 -3.42 25.50 -14.38
N LEU A 76 -3.04 25.24 -13.14
CA LEU A 76 -3.34 24.02 -12.39
C LEU A 76 -4.29 24.37 -11.24
N GLU A 77 -4.92 23.33 -10.68
CA GLU A 77 -5.80 23.45 -9.52
C GLU A 77 -5.47 22.39 -8.49
N LEU A 78 -5.46 22.77 -7.19
CA LEU A 78 -5.45 21.81 -6.10
C LEU A 78 -6.81 21.15 -5.99
N HIS A 79 -6.84 19.82 -6.01
CA HIS A 79 -8.09 19.08 -5.93
C HIS A 79 -8.84 19.40 -4.64
N PRO A 80 -10.07 19.96 -4.69
CA PRO A 80 -10.73 20.57 -3.52
C PRO A 80 -11.01 19.58 -2.38
N THR A 81 -11.35 18.33 -2.68
CA THR A 81 -11.69 17.32 -1.67
C THR A 81 -10.51 16.40 -1.31
N LYS A 82 -9.53 16.21 -2.21
CA LYS A 82 -8.37 15.33 -1.95
C LYS A 82 -7.23 16.06 -1.24
N THR A 83 -7.07 17.37 -1.46
CA THR A 83 -6.05 18.18 -0.78
C THR A 83 -6.49 18.49 0.63
N ARG A 84 -5.93 17.80 1.62
CA ARG A 84 -6.34 17.85 3.02
C ARG A 84 -5.14 18.13 3.94
N ILE A 85 -5.40 18.75 5.09
CA ILE A 85 -4.44 18.86 6.18
C ILE A 85 -4.73 17.72 7.15
N MET A 86 -3.68 16.96 7.50
CA MET A 86 -3.78 15.77 8.34
C MET A 86 -2.98 15.98 9.61
N TYR A 87 -3.53 15.57 10.74
CA TYR A 87 -2.84 15.60 12.02
C TYR A 87 -2.12 14.27 12.27
N CYS A 88 -0.79 14.31 12.32
CA CYS A 88 0.03 13.12 12.55
C CYS A 88 0.12 12.86 14.06
N LYS A 89 -0.84 12.11 14.60
CA LYS A 89 -0.95 11.76 16.04
C LYS A 89 0.15 10.78 16.44
N ASP A 90 0.89 11.07 17.49
CA ASP A 90 1.89 10.19 18.10
C ASP A 90 1.89 10.33 19.63
N LYS A 91 2.91 9.79 20.33
CA LYS A 91 3.02 9.85 21.79
C LYS A 91 3.04 11.29 22.35
N ASP A 92 3.59 12.24 21.60
CA ASP A 92 3.77 13.65 22.02
C ASP A 92 2.64 14.54 21.47
N ARG A 93 1.97 14.07 20.41
CA ARG A 93 0.86 14.76 19.72
C ARG A 93 -0.43 13.99 19.93
N THR A 94 -1.18 14.37 20.98
CA THR A 94 -2.36 13.63 21.46
C THR A 94 -3.69 14.34 21.23
N LYS A 95 -3.69 15.54 20.60
CA LYS A 95 -4.93 16.27 20.32
C LYS A 95 -5.90 15.44 19.49
N ASP A 96 -7.18 15.59 19.75
CA ASP A 96 -8.24 15.02 18.91
C ASP A 96 -8.51 15.94 17.73
N GLU A 97 -8.24 15.44 16.53
CA GLU A 97 -8.50 16.09 15.26
C GLU A 97 -9.21 15.09 14.35
N ASP A 98 -10.11 15.56 13.50
CA ASP A 98 -10.97 14.69 12.68
C ASP A 98 -10.18 13.86 11.64
N LEU A 99 -9.08 14.41 11.13
CA LEU A 99 -8.30 13.80 10.07
C LEU A 99 -6.91 13.40 10.59
N THR A 100 -6.77 12.11 10.93
CA THR A 100 -5.55 11.53 11.53
C THR A 100 -4.94 10.40 10.72
N GLU A 101 -5.48 10.09 9.53
CA GLU A 101 -4.92 9.08 8.63
C GLU A 101 -5.05 9.50 7.17
N PHE A 102 -4.10 9.09 6.33
CA PHE A 102 -4.16 9.29 4.88
C PHE A 102 -3.49 8.14 4.13
N ASP A 103 -3.93 7.94 2.89
CA ASP A 103 -3.33 6.97 1.97
C ASP A 103 -2.33 7.66 1.04
N PHE A 104 -1.13 7.08 0.90
CA PHE A 104 -0.11 7.49 -0.06
C PHE A 104 0.67 6.28 -0.56
N LEU A 105 0.80 6.13 -1.86
CA LEU A 105 1.50 5.02 -2.53
C LEU A 105 1.05 3.61 -2.08
N GLY A 106 -0.25 3.46 -1.80
CA GLY A 106 -0.82 2.18 -1.37
C GLY A 106 -0.63 1.87 0.11
N TYR A 107 0.03 2.74 0.87
CA TYR A 107 0.08 2.70 2.33
C TYR A 107 -0.98 3.62 2.94
N THR A 108 -1.48 3.23 4.11
CA THR A 108 -2.19 4.13 5.02
C THR A 108 -1.22 4.56 6.11
N PHE A 109 -1.00 5.86 6.24
CA PHE A 109 -0.23 6.49 7.30
C PHE A 109 -1.18 6.85 8.44
N LYS A 110 -0.94 6.32 9.63
CA LYS A 110 -1.79 6.52 10.81
C LYS A 110 -1.07 6.23 12.11
N ALA A 111 -1.65 6.69 13.20
CA ALA A 111 -1.21 6.34 14.54
C ALA A 111 -1.46 4.85 14.84
N VAL A 112 -0.43 4.14 15.30
CA VAL A 112 -0.49 2.72 15.68
C VAL A 112 0.36 2.51 16.95
N TYR A 113 -0.14 1.70 17.88
CA TYR A 113 0.68 1.25 19.00
C TYR A 113 1.73 0.25 18.51
N VAL A 114 2.99 0.60 18.76
CA VAL A 114 4.15 -0.24 18.41
C VAL A 114 4.86 -0.64 19.70
N MET A 115 5.15 -1.92 19.83
CA MET A 115 5.95 -2.45 20.95
C MET A 115 7.39 -1.96 20.79
N CYS A 116 7.87 -1.17 21.76
CA CYS A 116 9.24 -0.69 21.81
C CYS A 116 10.18 -1.75 22.39
N ARG A 117 11.51 -1.52 22.26
CA ARG A 117 12.54 -2.45 22.78
C ARG A 117 12.46 -2.64 24.29
N ASP A 118 11.93 -1.67 25.02
CA ASP A 118 11.69 -1.70 26.47
C ASP A 118 10.41 -2.48 26.87
N GLY A 119 9.77 -3.15 25.93
CA GLY A 119 8.54 -3.92 26.14
C GLY A 119 7.27 -3.08 26.33
N LYS A 120 7.35 -1.74 26.22
CA LYS A 120 6.19 -0.86 26.39
C LYS A 120 5.58 -0.47 25.05
N PRO A 121 4.25 -0.52 24.89
CA PRO A 121 3.60 -0.03 23.69
C PRO A 121 3.64 1.50 23.67
N ARG A 122 4.06 2.08 22.53
CA ARG A 122 4.03 3.53 22.30
C ARG A 122 3.26 3.84 21.02
N LEU A 123 2.51 4.93 21.05
CA LEU A 123 1.80 5.41 19.87
C LEU A 123 2.79 6.08 18.91
N ASN A 124 2.89 5.55 17.70
CA ASN A 124 3.74 6.09 16.64
C ASN A 124 2.92 6.29 15.36
N PHE A 125 3.25 7.33 14.60
CA PHE A 125 2.65 7.57 13.29
C PHE A 125 3.45 6.82 12.22
N ILE A 126 2.90 5.71 11.70
CA ILE A 126 3.63 4.82 10.79
C ILE A 126 2.80 4.42 9.56
N ALA A 127 3.51 4.00 8.51
CA ALA A 127 2.93 3.45 7.30
C ALA A 127 2.51 1.97 7.51
N SER A 128 1.31 1.64 7.09
CA SER A 128 0.78 0.27 7.05
C SER A 128 0.19 0.00 5.67
N VAL A 129 0.13 -1.26 5.24
CA VAL A 129 -0.56 -1.58 3.98
C VAL A 129 -2.01 -1.07 4.04
N SER A 130 -2.45 -0.34 3.00
CA SER A 130 -3.82 0.20 2.95
C SER A 130 -4.86 -0.92 2.78
N LYS A 131 -6.08 -0.66 3.26
CA LYS A 131 -7.21 -1.60 3.10
C LYS A 131 -7.45 -1.93 1.62
N THR A 132 -7.33 -0.92 0.76
CA THR A 132 -7.49 -1.04 -0.70
C THR A 132 -6.40 -1.91 -1.31
N SER A 133 -5.12 -1.65 -1.00
CA SER A 133 -4.00 -2.44 -1.51
C SER A 133 -4.06 -3.90 -1.04
N ALA A 134 -4.40 -4.12 0.23
CA ALA A 134 -4.58 -5.46 0.77
C ALA A 134 -5.75 -6.20 0.10
N LYS A 135 -6.88 -5.52 -0.16
CA LYS A 135 -8.01 -6.08 -0.88
C LYS A 135 -7.65 -6.43 -2.32
N ASN A 136 -7.03 -5.50 -3.04
CA ASN A 136 -6.62 -5.71 -4.44
C ASN A 136 -5.67 -6.91 -4.59
N PHE A 137 -4.74 -7.07 -3.65
CA PHE A 137 -3.84 -8.22 -3.65
C PHE A 137 -4.60 -9.54 -3.39
N ARG A 138 -5.51 -9.57 -2.40
CA ARG A 138 -6.35 -10.76 -2.16
C ARG A 138 -7.21 -11.11 -3.37
N ASP A 139 -7.75 -10.10 -4.06
CA ASP A 139 -8.57 -10.30 -5.26
C ASP A 139 -7.71 -10.78 -6.45
N LYS A 140 -6.48 -10.29 -6.61
CA LYS A 140 -5.51 -10.79 -7.58
C LYS A 140 -5.22 -12.28 -7.35
N ILE A 141 -4.94 -12.68 -6.11
CA ILE A 141 -4.72 -14.10 -5.76
C ILE A 141 -6.01 -14.93 -5.95
N LYS A 142 -7.18 -14.34 -5.68
CA LYS A 142 -8.48 -15.00 -5.90
C LYS A 142 -8.69 -15.36 -7.36
N LYS A 143 -8.36 -14.46 -8.28
CA LYS A 143 -8.50 -14.66 -9.73
C LYS A 143 -7.62 -15.79 -10.28
N LEU A 144 -6.56 -16.21 -9.59
CA LEU A 144 -5.74 -17.36 -10.00
C LEU A 144 -6.45 -18.69 -9.84
N GLU A 145 -7.56 -18.73 -9.08
CA GLU A 145 -8.42 -19.91 -8.87
C GLU A 145 -7.63 -21.19 -8.54
N ILE A 146 -6.60 -21.07 -7.70
CA ILE A 146 -5.67 -22.17 -7.40
C ILE A 146 -6.37 -23.45 -6.96
N HIS A 147 -7.54 -23.34 -6.30
CA HIS A 147 -8.33 -24.51 -5.88
C HIS A 147 -8.86 -25.35 -7.04
N LYS A 148 -8.94 -24.81 -8.27
CA LYS A 148 -9.30 -25.54 -9.49
C LYS A 148 -8.10 -26.25 -10.11
N LYS A 149 -6.87 -25.91 -9.73
CA LYS A 149 -5.63 -26.47 -10.31
C LYS A 149 -5.23 -27.78 -9.61
N THR A 150 -6.13 -28.76 -9.61
CA THR A 150 -5.92 -30.05 -8.92
C THR A 150 -4.86 -30.94 -9.60
N GLY A 151 -4.59 -30.72 -10.89
CA GLY A 151 -3.49 -31.41 -11.61
C GLY A 151 -2.09 -30.95 -11.17
N CYS A 152 -1.95 -29.70 -10.64
CA CYS A 152 -0.65 -29.17 -10.25
C CYS A 152 -0.15 -29.80 -8.94
N LYS A 153 1.17 -30.02 -8.83
CA LYS A 153 1.85 -30.30 -7.55
C LYS A 153 1.95 -29.00 -6.72
N ILE A 154 2.23 -29.13 -5.42
CA ILE A 154 2.33 -27.98 -4.53
C ILE A 154 3.49 -27.02 -4.91
N ASP A 155 4.58 -27.59 -5.45
CA ASP A 155 5.72 -26.82 -5.95
C ASP A 155 5.32 -25.88 -7.09
N MET A 156 4.52 -26.37 -8.05
CA MET A 156 3.99 -25.58 -9.16
C MET A 156 3.07 -24.45 -8.67
N ILE A 157 2.30 -24.71 -7.60
CA ILE A 157 1.49 -23.67 -6.95
C ILE A 157 2.39 -22.62 -6.28
N ALA A 158 3.50 -23.07 -5.66
CA ALA A 158 4.48 -22.17 -5.06
C ALA A 158 5.19 -21.30 -6.11
N GLU A 159 5.63 -21.87 -7.21
CA GLU A 159 6.24 -21.15 -8.34
C GLU A 159 5.31 -20.05 -8.89
N MET A 160 4.03 -20.33 -8.99
CA MET A 160 3.03 -19.37 -9.47
C MET A 160 2.77 -18.24 -8.46
N LEU A 161 2.75 -18.54 -7.14
CA LEU A 161 2.41 -17.58 -6.10
C LEU A 161 3.61 -16.76 -5.62
N ASN A 162 4.79 -17.36 -5.55
CA ASN A 162 5.97 -16.74 -4.92
C ASN A 162 6.41 -15.42 -5.55
N PRO A 163 6.40 -15.20 -6.87
CA PRO A 163 6.75 -13.90 -7.44
C PRO A 163 5.81 -12.79 -6.93
N LEU A 164 4.50 -13.08 -6.88
CA LEU A 164 3.50 -12.13 -6.40
C LEU A 164 3.65 -11.86 -4.90
N LEU A 165 3.86 -12.94 -4.11
CA LEU A 165 4.07 -12.87 -2.67
C LEU A 165 5.33 -12.09 -2.31
N ARG A 166 6.47 -12.40 -2.95
CA ARG A 166 7.74 -11.69 -2.71
C ARG A 166 7.64 -10.22 -3.03
N GLY A 167 7.09 -9.86 -4.20
CA GLY A 167 6.89 -8.46 -4.57
C GLY A 167 6.04 -7.71 -3.56
N TRP A 168 4.89 -8.29 -3.16
CA TRP A 168 3.98 -7.67 -2.21
C TRP A 168 4.56 -7.57 -0.78
N ILE A 169 5.22 -8.63 -0.30
CA ILE A 169 5.87 -8.66 1.01
C ILE A 169 7.05 -7.68 1.06
N ASN A 170 7.88 -7.63 0.03
CA ASN A 170 9.03 -6.73 -0.02
C ASN A 170 8.59 -5.26 -0.03
N TYR A 171 7.50 -4.95 -0.74
CA TYR A 171 6.97 -3.59 -0.79
C TYR A 171 6.33 -3.19 0.55
N PHE A 172 5.36 -3.96 1.06
CA PHE A 172 4.56 -3.57 2.23
C PHE A 172 5.12 -4.02 3.58
N GLY A 173 6.08 -4.94 3.61
CA GLY A 173 6.62 -5.50 4.85
C GLY A 173 7.68 -4.66 5.54
N LYS A 174 8.01 -3.48 5.00
CA LYS A 174 9.12 -2.66 5.48
C LYS A 174 8.81 -1.93 6.79
N PHE A 175 7.59 -1.38 6.93
CA PHE A 175 7.24 -0.49 8.04
C PHE A 175 6.38 -1.18 9.11
N ASN A 176 5.28 -1.84 8.71
CA ASN A 176 4.38 -2.54 9.61
C ASN A 176 4.06 -3.96 9.10
N PRO A 177 4.93 -4.95 9.34
CA PRO A 177 4.72 -6.33 8.90
C PRO A 177 3.45 -6.97 9.47
N SER A 178 3.05 -6.62 10.70
CA SER A 178 1.87 -7.17 11.36
C SER A 178 0.57 -6.86 10.62
N ALA A 179 0.49 -5.71 9.95
CA ALA A 179 -0.67 -5.32 9.15
C ALA A 179 -0.93 -6.24 7.93
N MET A 180 0.07 -7.01 7.51
CA MET A 180 -0.06 -7.96 6.41
C MET A 180 -0.67 -9.30 6.83
N ARG A 181 -0.66 -9.62 8.14
CA ARG A 181 -0.98 -10.95 8.69
C ARG A 181 -2.31 -11.50 8.17
N TYR A 182 -3.36 -10.69 8.21
CA TYR A 182 -4.68 -11.11 7.72
C TYR A 182 -4.67 -11.49 6.23
N THR A 183 -3.99 -10.72 5.38
CA THR A 183 -3.89 -10.99 3.94
C THR A 183 -3.12 -12.29 3.68
N LEU A 184 -2.01 -12.52 4.37
CA LEU A 184 -1.22 -13.74 4.25
C LEU A 184 -2.00 -14.98 4.77
N GLN A 185 -2.76 -14.85 5.84
CA GLN A 185 -3.67 -15.91 6.31
C GLN A 185 -4.77 -16.24 5.30
N CYS A 186 -5.24 -15.25 4.53
CA CYS A 186 -6.19 -15.51 3.44
C CYS A 186 -5.58 -16.37 2.34
N ILE A 187 -4.28 -16.28 2.11
CA ILE A 187 -3.55 -17.11 1.15
C ILE A 187 -3.45 -18.54 1.68
N GLU A 188 -3.10 -18.72 2.97
CA GLU A 188 -3.12 -20.03 3.62
C GLU A 188 -4.47 -20.74 3.45
N ARG A 189 -5.57 -20.03 3.69
CA ARG A 189 -6.93 -20.60 3.49
C ARG A 189 -7.17 -21.06 2.06
N ARG A 190 -6.56 -20.41 1.06
CA ARG A 190 -6.66 -20.84 -0.35
C ARG A 190 -5.84 -22.07 -0.65
N LEU A 191 -4.64 -22.20 -0.04
CA LEU A 191 -3.83 -23.41 -0.12
C LEU A 191 -4.54 -24.60 0.53
N VAL A 192 -5.15 -24.39 1.70
CA VAL A 192 -5.99 -25.40 2.36
C VAL A 192 -7.16 -25.83 1.45
N LYS A 193 -7.85 -24.86 0.83
CA LYS A 193 -8.94 -25.15 -0.12
C LYS A 193 -8.45 -25.95 -1.33
N TRP A 194 -7.28 -25.60 -1.87
CA TRP A 194 -6.65 -26.36 -2.95
C TRP A 194 -6.32 -27.79 -2.53
N ALA A 195 -5.72 -27.99 -1.36
CA ALA A 195 -5.41 -29.33 -0.85
C ALA A 195 -6.67 -30.19 -0.70
N MET A 196 -7.77 -29.61 -0.16
CA MET A 196 -9.07 -30.29 -0.08
C MET A 196 -9.67 -30.64 -1.44
N SER A 197 -9.44 -29.81 -2.47
CA SER A 197 -9.91 -30.09 -3.83
C SER A 197 -9.06 -31.17 -4.51
N LYS A 198 -7.75 -31.22 -4.24
CA LYS A 198 -6.81 -32.15 -4.85
C LYS A 198 -6.84 -33.55 -4.25
N TYR A 199 -6.80 -33.65 -2.92
CA TYR A 199 -6.63 -34.92 -2.22
C TYR A 199 -7.97 -35.45 -1.68
N LYS A 200 -8.39 -36.63 -2.17
CA LYS A 200 -9.64 -37.29 -1.74
C LYS A 200 -9.73 -37.46 -0.22
N SER A 201 -8.61 -37.80 0.43
CA SER A 201 -8.52 -38.01 1.89
C SER A 201 -8.68 -36.73 2.73
N LEU A 202 -8.57 -35.55 2.09
CA LEU A 202 -8.73 -34.25 2.73
C LEU A 202 -10.07 -33.57 2.40
N ARG A 203 -10.82 -34.14 1.46
CA ARG A 203 -12.08 -33.56 0.97
C ARG A 203 -13.09 -33.44 2.11
N GLY A 204 -13.62 -32.21 2.32
CA GLY A 204 -14.55 -31.93 3.41
C GLY A 204 -13.91 -31.78 4.80
N HIS A 205 -12.64 -32.13 4.99
CA HIS A 205 -11.98 -32.15 6.29
C HIS A 205 -10.96 -31.00 6.44
N ARG A 206 -11.45 -29.78 6.64
CA ARG A 206 -10.61 -28.57 6.72
C ARG A 206 -9.46 -28.70 7.74
N ARG A 207 -9.74 -29.13 9.00
CA ARG A 207 -8.70 -29.29 10.02
C ARG A 207 -7.61 -30.27 9.60
N LYS A 208 -7.97 -31.36 8.91
CA LYS A 208 -7.02 -32.34 8.40
C LYS A 208 -6.15 -31.74 7.29
N ALA A 209 -6.73 -30.91 6.41
CA ALA A 209 -6.00 -30.21 5.37
C ALA A 209 -5.06 -29.12 5.93
N GLU A 210 -5.46 -28.40 7.00
CA GLU A 210 -4.61 -27.46 7.72
C GLU A 210 -3.40 -28.16 8.34
N ARG A 211 -3.59 -29.30 9.03
CA ARG A 211 -2.47 -30.13 9.56
C ARG A 211 -1.56 -30.66 8.45
N TRP A 212 -2.14 -31.09 7.33
CA TRP A 212 -1.35 -31.52 6.19
C TRP A 212 -0.45 -30.40 5.66
N LEU A 213 -1.00 -29.20 5.49
CA LEU A 213 -0.24 -28.02 5.05
C LEU A 213 0.85 -27.66 6.06
N GLU A 214 0.57 -27.78 7.35
CA GLU A 214 1.56 -27.58 8.41
C GLU A 214 2.71 -28.60 8.33
N THR A 215 2.42 -29.88 8.07
CA THR A 215 3.44 -30.92 7.85
C THR A 215 4.33 -30.58 6.65
N VAL A 216 3.73 -30.13 5.54
CA VAL A 216 4.49 -29.67 4.36
C VAL A 216 5.40 -28.49 4.73
N ARG A 217 4.88 -27.51 5.48
CA ARG A 217 5.66 -26.35 5.91
C ARG A 217 6.84 -26.73 6.81
N LYS A 218 6.66 -27.67 7.73
CA LYS A 218 7.75 -28.19 8.60
C LYS A 218 8.84 -28.86 7.78
N ARG A 219 8.46 -29.61 6.73
CA ARG A 219 9.40 -30.30 5.82
C ARG A 219 10.12 -29.33 4.89
N GLU A 220 9.40 -28.35 4.37
CA GLU A 220 9.89 -27.42 3.35
C GLU A 220 9.54 -25.95 3.71
N PRO A 221 10.18 -25.38 4.74
CA PRO A 221 9.78 -24.07 5.28
C PRO A 221 9.98 -22.92 4.31
N LYS A 222 10.80 -23.09 3.28
CA LYS A 222 11.09 -22.08 2.24
C LYS A 222 10.21 -22.22 1.00
N LEU A 223 9.31 -23.20 0.94
CA LEU A 223 8.48 -23.46 -0.23
C LEU A 223 7.62 -22.25 -0.61
N PHE A 224 6.96 -21.61 0.35
CA PHE A 224 6.20 -20.37 0.13
C PHE A 224 6.85 -19.18 0.81
N ALA A 225 7.02 -18.10 0.06
CA ALA A 225 7.68 -16.88 0.53
C ALA A 225 7.02 -16.23 1.77
N HIS A 226 5.72 -16.43 1.98
CA HIS A 226 4.99 -15.83 3.10
C HIS A 226 5.10 -16.64 4.41
N TRP A 227 5.53 -17.89 4.37
CA TRP A 227 5.63 -18.71 5.57
C TRP A 227 6.61 -18.15 6.59
N ASN A 228 7.76 -17.68 6.15
CA ASN A 228 8.74 -17.02 7.02
C ASN A 228 8.18 -15.79 7.74
N ARG A 229 7.22 -15.06 7.11
CA ARG A 229 6.63 -13.85 7.69
C ARG A 229 5.46 -14.13 8.63
N LEU A 230 4.70 -15.20 8.40
CA LEU A 230 3.57 -15.58 9.24
C LEU A 230 4.01 -16.24 10.57
N TYR A 231 5.12 -16.96 10.54
CA TYR A 231 5.47 -17.91 11.60
C TYR A 231 6.80 -17.61 12.30
N THR A 232 7.54 -16.57 11.90
CA THR A 232 8.80 -16.16 12.56
C THR A 232 8.55 -15.30 13.82
N TYR A 233 7.31 -14.89 14.08
CA TYR A 233 6.92 -14.07 15.23
C TYR A 233 5.97 -14.82 16.19
N CYS A 234 6.06 -16.13 16.23
CA CYS A 234 5.39 -16.97 17.22
C CYS A 234 6.42 -17.53 18.17
#